data_e06c0e8881fc860a893303da19776906
#
_entry.id   e06c0e8881fc860a893303da19776906
#
_cell.length_a   1.000
_cell.length_b   1.000
_cell.length_c   1.000
_cell.angle_alpha   90.00
_cell.angle_beta   90.00
_cell.angle_gamma   90.00
#
_symmetry.space_group_name_H-M   'P 1'
#
loop_
_entity.id
_entity.type
_entity.pdbx_description
1 polymer ?
#
loop_
_entity_poly.entity_id
_entity_poly.type
_entity_poly.pdbx_seq_one_letter_code
_entity_poly.pdbx_strand_id
1 'polypeptide(L)'
;MKNKGFTLIELLIVVAIIGILAAIAVPNFMNAQNRAKIARVVGDMKAVAMAEEQYRLDNNQYTFDGDCGVGQAEHLSYVPLTTPVAYMSSLPEDAFAQINPQFENRQTIKTGMKPVYEYTSRISFGPNGTPNCKNSSGQFNMMARVGVVYLMTSLGPDGDQDFPWGVEDYRLVSEKKGNFIFDPSNGVISSGNIFVINSQIVGGTF
;
A
#
# COMPACT_ATOMS: atom_id res chain seq x y z
N MET A 1 34.00 -21.80 48.92
CA MET A 1 32.71 -21.88 48.24
C MET A 1 32.88 -22.87 47.07
N LYS A 2 32.12 -23.99 47.04
CA LYS A 2 32.17 -24.95 45.91
C LYS A 2 31.34 -24.37 44.76
N ASN A 3 31.99 -23.98 43.65
CA ASN A 3 31.30 -23.65 42.42
C ASN A 3 30.64 -24.91 41.89
N LYS A 4 29.31 -24.94 41.86
CA LYS A 4 28.56 -26.03 41.18
C LYS A 4 28.71 -25.79 39.67
N GLY A 5 29.41 -26.68 38.99
CA GLY A 5 29.49 -26.68 37.55
C GLY A 5 28.15 -27.05 36.93
N PHE A 6 27.82 -26.45 35.77
CA PHE A 6 26.61 -26.75 35.02
C PHE A 6 26.77 -28.10 34.31
N THR A 7 25.76 -28.96 34.39
CA THR A 7 25.81 -30.25 33.69
C THR A 7 25.36 -30.15 32.23
N LEU A 8 25.88 -31.03 31.39
CA LEU A 8 25.54 -31.07 29.97
C LEU A 8 24.03 -31.36 29.74
N ILE A 9 23.44 -32.18 30.62
CA ILE A 9 22.03 -32.51 30.55
C ILE A 9 21.11 -31.33 30.93
N GLU A 10 21.51 -30.51 31.90
CA GLU A 10 20.76 -29.29 32.26
C GLU A 10 20.73 -28.31 31.11
N LEU A 11 21.87 -28.14 30.39
CA LEU A 11 21.93 -27.29 29.23
C LEU A 11 21.04 -27.83 28.12
N LEU A 12 21.08 -29.16 27.85
CA LEU A 12 20.34 -29.81 26.81
C LEU A 12 18.83 -29.71 27.01
N ILE A 13 18.34 -29.86 28.24
CA ILE A 13 16.91 -29.70 28.56
C ILE A 13 16.47 -28.25 28.34
N VAL A 14 17.27 -27.28 28.75
CA VAL A 14 16.94 -25.84 28.59
C VAL A 14 16.81 -25.48 27.11
N VAL A 15 17.78 -25.86 26.26
CA VAL A 15 17.71 -25.55 24.84
C VAL A 15 16.55 -26.28 24.13
N ALA A 16 16.21 -27.50 24.58
CA ALA A 16 15.05 -28.22 24.06
C ALA A 16 13.74 -27.49 24.37
N ILE A 17 13.56 -27.01 25.62
CA ILE A 17 12.38 -26.25 26.01
C ILE A 17 12.29 -24.93 25.24
N ILE A 18 13.40 -24.18 25.14
CA ILE A 18 13.45 -22.94 24.36
C ILE A 18 13.08 -23.21 22.88
N GLY A 19 13.60 -24.29 22.30
CA GLY A 19 13.27 -24.71 20.93
C GLY A 19 11.78 -24.94 20.73
N ILE A 20 11.12 -25.65 21.64
CA ILE A 20 9.68 -25.91 21.58
C ILE A 20 8.87 -24.60 21.72
N LEU A 21 9.24 -23.76 22.68
CA LEU A 21 8.57 -22.47 22.89
C LEU A 21 8.74 -21.55 21.67
N ALA A 22 9.94 -21.47 21.10
CA ALA A 22 10.22 -20.69 19.91
C ALA A 22 9.45 -21.20 18.70
N ALA A 23 9.32 -22.51 18.52
CA ALA A 23 8.56 -23.11 17.41
C ALA A 23 7.07 -22.68 17.41
N ILE A 24 6.50 -22.42 18.56
CA ILE A 24 5.12 -21.94 18.69
C ILE A 24 5.04 -20.40 18.64
N ALA A 25 6.00 -19.73 19.27
CA ALA A 25 5.95 -18.27 19.42
C ALA A 25 6.28 -17.52 18.12
N VAL A 26 7.26 -18.00 17.34
CA VAL A 26 7.73 -17.30 16.14
C VAL A 26 6.62 -17.14 15.08
N PRO A 27 5.89 -18.19 14.64
CA PRO A 27 4.83 -18.03 13.65
C PRO A 27 3.68 -17.14 14.14
N ASN A 28 3.31 -17.24 15.42
CA ASN A 28 2.28 -16.39 15.99
C ASN A 28 2.70 -14.91 16.04
N PHE A 29 3.97 -14.64 16.34
CA PHE A 29 4.53 -13.30 16.34
C PHE A 29 4.57 -12.70 14.92
N MET A 30 4.98 -13.47 13.92
CA MET A 30 4.98 -13.03 12.53
C MET A 30 3.55 -12.68 12.04
N ASN A 31 2.58 -13.51 12.38
CA ASN A 31 1.18 -13.23 12.06
C ASN A 31 0.68 -11.95 12.74
N ALA A 32 1.04 -11.72 14.00
CA ALA A 32 0.68 -10.49 14.72
C ALA A 32 1.35 -9.25 14.09
N GLN A 33 2.62 -9.35 13.69
CA GLN A 33 3.31 -8.28 12.96
C GLN A 33 2.63 -7.94 11.63
N ASN A 34 2.26 -8.93 10.83
CA ASN A 34 1.61 -8.70 9.55
C ASN A 34 0.23 -8.04 9.74
N ARG A 35 -0.56 -8.49 10.73
CA ARG A 35 -1.82 -7.83 11.08
C ARG A 35 -1.62 -6.36 11.47
N ALA A 36 -0.59 -6.07 12.25
CA ALA A 36 -0.27 -4.69 12.64
C ALA A 36 0.13 -3.83 11.44
N LYS A 37 0.91 -4.37 10.49
CA LYS A 37 1.26 -3.68 9.24
C LYS A 37 0.02 -3.42 8.38
N ILE A 38 -0.85 -4.40 8.20
CA ILE A 38 -2.11 -4.24 7.45
C ILE A 38 -2.97 -3.14 8.08
N ALA A 39 -3.15 -3.17 9.41
CA ALA A 39 -3.93 -2.16 10.12
C ALA A 39 -3.34 -0.76 9.95
N ARG A 40 -2.00 -0.64 9.98
CA ARG A 40 -1.29 0.61 9.70
C ARG A 40 -1.57 1.09 8.27
N VAL A 41 -1.38 0.25 7.26
CA VAL A 41 -1.63 0.59 5.84
C VAL A 41 -3.05 1.07 5.64
N VAL A 42 -4.04 0.35 6.19
CA VAL A 42 -5.45 0.76 6.11
C VAL A 42 -5.69 2.12 6.78
N GLY A 43 -5.04 2.37 7.93
CA GLY A 43 -5.10 3.66 8.63
C GLY A 43 -4.49 4.80 7.82
N ASP A 44 -3.29 4.57 7.28
CA ASP A 44 -2.55 5.54 6.46
C ASP A 44 -3.32 5.88 5.17
N MET A 45 -3.82 4.89 4.46
CA MET A 45 -4.62 5.09 3.25
C MET A 45 -5.92 5.85 3.53
N LYS A 46 -6.58 5.61 4.68
CA LYS A 46 -7.74 6.42 5.10
C LYS A 46 -7.36 7.88 5.36
N ALA A 47 -6.22 8.13 5.98
CA ALA A 47 -5.74 9.48 6.23
C ALA A 47 -5.46 10.22 4.91
N VAL A 48 -4.83 9.57 3.93
CA VAL A 48 -4.62 10.12 2.59
C VAL A 48 -5.96 10.38 1.90
N ALA A 49 -6.91 9.45 1.96
CA ALA A 49 -8.24 9.62 1.38
C ALA A 49 -8.99 10.81 1.98
N MET A 50 -8.87 11.06 3.28
CA MET A 50 -9.45 12.25 3.92
C MET A 50 -8.77 13.53 3.44
N ALA A 51 -7.46 13.53 3.26
CA ALA A 51 -6.73 14.67 2.72
C ALA A 51 -7.12 14.97 1.26
N GLU A 52 -7.33 13.92 0.44
CA GLU A 52 -7.84 14.04 -0.93
C GLU A 52 -9.24 14.66 -0.98
N GLU A 53 -10.14 14.29 -0.07
CA GLU A 53 -11.46 14.89 0.01
C GLU A 53 -11.39 16.38 0.44
N GLN A 54 -10.51 16.74 1.36
CA GLN A 54 -10.31 18.14 1.76
C GLN A 54 -9.72 18.95 0.59
N TYR A 55 -8.71 18.42 -0.10
CA TYR A 55 -8.14 19.02 -1.30
C TYR A 55 -9.22 19.25 -2.37
N ARG A 56 -10.08 18.25 -2.59
CA ARG A 56 -11.19 18.33 -3.55
C ARG A 56 -12.20 19.44 -3.20
N LEU A 57 -12.50 19.62 -1.92
CA LEU A 57 -13.42 20.69 -1.49
C LEU A 57 -12.88 22.08 -1.82
N ASP A 58 -11.58 22.29 -1.67
CA ASP A 58 -10.94 23.58 -1.93
C ASP A 58 -10.65 23.83 -3.41
N ASN A 59 -10.32 22.76 -4.16
CA ASN A 59 -9.85 22.86 -5.54
C ASN A 59 -10.86 22.37 -6.59
N ASN A 60 -12.03 21.84 -6.17
CA ASN A 60 -13.04 21.20 -7.02
C ASN A 60 -12.54 20.02 -7.87
N GLN A 61 -11.40 19.44 -7.49
CA GLN A 61 -10.78 18.29 -8.15
C GLN A 61 -9.88 17.53 -7.16
N TYR A 62 -9.67 16.24 -7.40
CA TYR A 62 -8.65 15.47 -6.69
C TYR A 62 -7.26 15.78 -7.24
N THR A 63 -6.23 15.28 -6.56
CA THR A 63 -4.86 15.42 -7.05
C THR A 63 -4.67 14.71 -8.39
N PHE A 64 -3.65 15.12 -9.12
CA PHE A 64 -3.33 14.50 -10.41
C PHE A 64 -2.53 13.21 -10.23
N ASP A 65 -2.54 12.38 -11.25
CA ASP A 65 -1.72 11.19 -11.32
C ASP A 65 -0.26 11.56 -11.65
N GLY A 66 0.65 11.43 -10.69
CA GLY A 66 2.05 11.86 -10.81
C GLY A 66 2.90 10.97 -11.71
N ASP A 67 2.46 9.73 -11.94
CA ASP A 67 3.09 8.79 -12.87
C ASP A 67 2.89 9.22 -14.34
N CYS A 68 1.89 10.02 -14.58
CA CYS A 68 1.50 10.50 -15.89
C CYS A 68 2.26 11.75 -16.32
N GLY A 69 3.55 11.89 -16.10
CA GLY A 69 4.24 13.10 -16.46
C GLY A 69 5.75 13.02 -16.64
N VAL A 70 6.34 14.18 -16.85
CA VAL A 70 7.79 14.33 -16.90
C VAL A 70 8.35 14.07 -15.51
N GLY A 71 8.97 12.92 -15.33
CA GLY A 71 9.58 12.53 -14.07
C GLY A 71 9.00 11.26 -13.44
N GLN A 72 7.81 10.81 -13.87
CA GLN A 72 7.22 9.51 -13.52
C GLN A 72 7.46 9.11 -12.06
N ALA A 73 6.94 9.86 -11.10
CA ALA A 73 7.14 9.56 -9.70
C ALA A 73 5.83 9.68 -8.95
N GLU A 74 5.35 8.58 -8.38
CA GLU A 74 4.10 8.44 -7.62
C GLU A 74 3.93 9.51 -6.54
N HIS A 75 5.01 9.88 -5.84
CA HIS A 75 4.97 10.90 -4.79
C HIS A 75 4.49 12.27 -5.29
N LEU A 76 4.62 12.58 -6.60
CA LEU A 76 4.17 13.84 -7.17
C LEU A 76 2.64 13.98 -7.13
N SER A 77 1.91 12.87 -7.15
CA SER A 77 0.45 12.84 -6.96
C SER A 77 0.06 13.48 -5.62
N TYR A 78 0.88 13.28 -4.61
CA TYR A 78 0.59 13.64 -3.23
C TYR A 78 1.19 14.97 -2.77
N VAL A 79 2.09 15.58 -3.57
CA VAL A 79 2.67 16.90 -3.22
C VAL A 79 1.62 17.95 -2.93
N PRO A 80 0.50 18.04 -3.69
CA PRO A 80 -0.55 19.01 -3.40
C PRO A 80 -1.24 18.83 -2.04
N LEU A 81 -1.12 17.65 -1.43
CA LEU A 81 -1.69 17.38 -0.10
C LEU A 81 -0.85 17.94 1.05
N THR A 82 0.43 18.26 0.76
CA THR A 82 1.35 18.76 1.79
C THR A 82 1.76 20.22 1.56
N THR A 83 1.68 20.72 0.31
CA THR A 83 2.10 22.07 -0.09
C THR A 83 1.24 22.61 -1.24
N PRO A 84 0.90 23.91 -1.29
CA PRO A 84 1.20 24.96 -0.32
C PRO A 84 0.29 24.93 0.90
N VAL A 85 -0.89 24.29 0.81
CA VAL A 85 -1.80 24.08 1.93
C VAL A 85 -1.59 22.67 2.46
N ALA A 86 -1.29 22.52 3.74
CA ALA A 86 -1.05 21.22 4.33
C ALA A 86 -2.39 20.57 4.76
N TYR A 87 -2.94 19.71 3.91
CA TYR A 87 -4.08 18.83 4.24
C TYR A 87 -3.64 17.65 5.09
N MET A 88 -2.35 17.30 5.01
CA MET A 88 -1.69 16.35 5.90
C MET A 88 -0.24 16.79 6.19
N SER A 89 0.28 16.38 7.34
CA SER A 89 1.62 16.83 7.79
C SER A 89 2.77 16.15 7.07
N SER A 90 2.59 14.92 6.64
CA SER A 90 3.60 14.12 5.91
C SER A 90 2.93 12.98 5.17
N LEU A 91 3.54 12.57 4.06
CA LEU A 91 3.06 11.41 3.29
C LEU A 91 3.44 10.12 4.01
N PRO A 92 2.50 9.20 4.23
CA PRO A 92 2.81 7.90 4.79
C PRO A 92 3.51 7.01 3.76
N GLU A 93 4.37 6.13 4.26
CA GLU A 93 5.08 5.14 3.45
C GLU A 93 4.29 3.83 3.41
N ASP A 94 4.20 3.20 2.23
CA ASP A 94 3.63 1.86 2.14
C ASP A 94 4.56 0.85 2.84
N ALA A 95 4.08 0.26 3.93
CA ALA A 95 4.83 -0.69 4.73
C ALA A 95 5.19 -1.99 3.97
N PHE A 96 4.50 -2.28 2.86
CA PHE A 96 4.71 -3.46 2.04
C PHE A 96 5.58 -3.20 0.81
N ALA A 97 5.66 -1.98 0.32
CA ALA A 97 6.47 -1.62 -0.86
C ALA A 97 7.98 -1.88 -0.69
N GLN A 98 8.46 -2.00 0.55
CA GLN A 98 9.86 -2.28 0.87
C GLN A 98 10.25 -3.76 0.75
N ILE A 99 9.28 -4.66 0.59
CA ILE A 99 9.51 -6.11 0.66
C ILE A 99 9.97 -6.68 -0.67
N ASN A 100 9.58 -6.09 -1.80
CA ASN A 100 9.87 -6.63 -3.12
C ASN A 100 10.92 -5.81 -3.89
N PRO A 101 12.17 -6.36 -4.06
CA PRO A 101 13.21 -5.70 -4.85
C PRO A 101 12.86 -5.50 -6.33
N GLN A 102 11.87 -6.20 -6.87
CA GLN A 102 11.45 -6.04 -8.27
C GLN A 102 10.79 -4.68 -8.51
N PHE A 103 10.23 -4.06 -7.47
CA PHE A 103 9.73 -2.68 -7.52
C PHE A 103 10.85 -1.63 -7.44
N GLU A 104 12.10 -2.02 -7.15
CA GLU A 104 13.26 -1.13 -7.25
C GLU A 104 13.42 -0.51 -8.65
N ASN A 105 12.87 -1.13 -9.69
CA ASN A 105 12.90 -0.60 -11.05
C ASN A 105 11.84 0.46 -11.34
N ARG A 106 10.82 0.64 -10.49
CA ARG A 106 9.89 1.76 -10.56
C ARG A 106 10.43 2.90 -9.71
N GLN A 107 11.24 3.74 -10.28
CA GLN A 107 11.72 5.11 -9.99
C GLN A 107 11.82 5.62 -8.53
N THR A 108 11.11 5.04 -7.56
CA THR A 108 11.14 5.45 -6.15
C THR A 108 12.54 5.31 -5.53
N ILE A 109 13.31 4.31 -5.94
CA ILE A 109 14.63 4.04 -5.37
C ILE A 109 15.73 4.79 -6.11
N LYS A 110 15.58 5.05 -7.42
CA LYS A 110 16.57 5.84 -8.18
C LYS A 110 16.71 7.30 -7.70
N THR A 111 15.69 7.82 -7.02
CA THR A 111 15.65 9.22 -6.56
C THR A 111 15.85 9.35 -5.05
N GLY A 112 16.06 8.26 -4.30
CA GLY A 112 16.13 8.30 -2.83
C GLY A 112 14.80 8.65 -2.15
N MET A 113 13.70 8.58 -2.88
CA MET A 113 12.37 8.86 -2.35
C MET A 113 11.77 7.63 -1.69
N LYS A 114 10.93 7.89 -0.68
CA LYS A 114 10.25 6.83 0.08
C LYS A 114 9.14 6.21 -0.74
N PRO A 115 8.90 4.89 -0.64
CA PRO A 115 7.81 4.23 -1.31
C PRO A 115 6.48 4.74 -0.75
N VAL A 116 5.67 5.36 -1.58
CA VAL A 116 4.31 5.78 -1.28
C VAL A 116 3.31 4.81 -1.92
N TYR A 117 2.04 4.92 -1.55
CA TYR A 117 0.96 4.17 -2.19
C TYR A 117 0.86 4.53 -3.66
N GLU A 118 0.65 3.55 -4.52
CA GLU A 118 0.40 3.79 -5.94
C GLU A 118 -0.94 4.50 -6.10
N TYR A 119 -0.99 5.54 -6.94
CA TYR A 119 -2.13 6.41 -7.09
C TYR A 119 -2.50 6.62 -8.56
N THR A 120 -3.75 6.41 -8.88
CA THR A 120 -4.29 6.70 -10.20
C THR A 120 -5.58 7.51 -10.08
N SER A 121 -5.67 8.61 -10.81
CA SER A 121 -6.89 9.44 -10.82
C SER A 121 -7.36 9.72 -12.24
N ARG A 122 -8.67 10.05 -12.37
CA ARG A 122 -9.25 10.49 -13.64
C ARG A 122 -8.75 11.87 -14.07
N ILE A 123 -8.05 12.57 -13.20
CA ILE A 123 -7.58 13.93 -13.41
C ILE A 123 -6.09 13.86 -13.65
N SER A 124 -5.67 13.76 -14.92
CA SER A 124 -4.27 13.80 -15.31
C SER A 124 -3.90 15.16 -15.87
N PHE A 125 -4.01 16.18 -15.09
CA PHE A 125 -3.44 17.46 -15.48
C PHE A 125 -2.18 17.69 -14.63
N GLY A 126 -1.04 17.74 -15.29
CA GLY A 126 0.18 18.18 -14.64
C GLY A 126 0.06 19.61 -14.10
N PRO A 127 1.02 20.07 -13.30
CA PRO A 127 0.99 21.39 -12.64
C PRO A 127 0.81 22.59 -13.60
N ASN A 128 0.95 22.39 -14.89
CA ASN A 128 0.77 23.42 -15.93
C ASN A 128 -0.52 23.26 -16.76
N GLY A 129 -1.48 22.45 -16.30
CA GLY A 129 -2.75 22.25 -17.01
C GLY A 129 -2.64 21.46 -18.32
N THR A 130 -1.49 20.87 -18.61
CA THR A 130 -1.32 20.00 -19.79
C THR A 130 -1.71 18.57 -19.45
N PRO A 131 -2.47 17.88 -20.33
CA PRO A 131 -2.72 16.45 -20.16
C PRO A 131 -1.39 15.69 -20.24
N ASN A 132 -0.93 15.13 -19.12
CA ASN A 132 0.38 14.51 -19.03
C ASN A 132 0.42 13.05 -19.48
N CYS A 133 -0.72 12.38 -19.55
CA CYS A 133 -0.78 10.96 -19.88
C CYS A 133 -1.09 10.72 -21.34
N LYS A 134 -0.09 10.56 -22.17
CA LYS A 134 -0.26 10.14 -23.57
C LYS A 134 -0.86 8.73 -23.72
N ASN A 135 -0.69 7.86 -22.71
CA ASN A 135 -1.14 6.48 -22.74
C ASN A 135 -2.40 6.19 -21.93
N SER A 136 -2.86 7.14 -21.11
CA SER A 136 -3.92 6.92 -20.14
C SER A 136 -5.33 7.26 -20.63
N SER A 137 -5.52 7.71 -21.85
CA SER A 137 -6.87 7.88 -22.42
C SER A 137 -7.71 6.59 -22.30
N GLY A 138 -7.08 5.43 -22.34
CA GLY A 138 -7.70 4.14 -22.06
C GLY A 138 -8.13 4.00 -20.59
N GLN A 139 -7.24 4.20 -19.62
CA GLN A 139 -7.51 4.07 -18.20
C GLN A 139 -8.56 5.08 -17.71
N PHE A 140 -8.50 6.35 -18.16
CA PHE A 140 -9.52 7.35 -17.82
C PHE A 140 -10.92 6.97 -18.26
N ASN A 141 -11.05 6.49 -19.51
CA ASN A 141 -12.32 6.04 -20.02
C ASN A 141 -12.83 4.81 -19.26
N MET A 142 -11.92 3.96 -18.82
CA MET A 142 -12.24 2.78 -18.00
C MET A 142 -12.76 3.18 -16.62
N MET A 143 -12.03 4.00 -15.88
CA MET A 143 -12.44 4.51 -14.57
C MET A 143 -13.77 5.26 -14.66
N ALA A 144 -13.96 6.07 -15.70
CA ALA A 144 -15.21 6.80 -15.92
C ALA A 144 -16.42 5.88 -16.09
N ARG A 145 -16.26 4.77 -16.83
CA ARG A 145 -17.34 3.79 -17.06
C ARG A 145 -17.82 3.11 -15.80
N VAL A 146 -16.94 2.91 -14.82
CA VAL A 146 -17.24 2.22 -13.56
C VAL A 146 -17.43 3.17 -12.38
N GLY A 147 -17.43 4.49 -12.63
CA GLY A 147 -17.65 5.50 -11.56
C GLY A 147 -16.47 5.70 -10.63
N VAL A 148 -15.28 5.22 -10.99
CA VAL A 148 -14.07 5.42 -10.21
C VAL A 148 -13.47 6.77 -10.55
N VAL A 149 -13.20 7.59 -9.53
CA VAL A 149 -12.59 8.91 -9.67
C VAL A 149 -11.10 8.83 -9.38
N TYR A 150 -10.72 8.14 -8.31
CA TYR A 150 -9.33 7.81 -8.01
C TYR A 150 -9.24 6.43 -7.36
N LEU A 151 -8.07 5.85 -7.45
CA LEU A 151 -7.68 4.57 -6.86
C LEU A 151 -6.30 4.74 -6.19
N MET A 152 -6.17 4.30 -4.96
CA MET A 152 -4.89 4.09 -4.30
C MET A 152 -4.68 2.60 -4.06
N THR A 153 -3.44 2.14 -4.19
CA THR A 153 -3.10 0.72 -4.06
C THR A 153 -1.88 0.55 -3.16
N SER A 154 -1.97 -0.37 -2.21
CA SER A 154 -0.83 -0.94 -1.49
C SER A 154 -0.59 -2.36 -2.00
N LEU A 155 0.68 -2.78 -2.06
CA LEU A 155 1.07 -4.10 -2.57
C LEU A 155 0.53 -5.28 -1.77
N GLY A 156 0.09 -5.01 -0.52
CA GLY A 156 -0.36 -6.10 0.34
C GLY A 156 0.77 -6.91 0.98
N PRO A 157 0.41 -7.92 1.80
CA PRO A 157 1.38 -8.63 2.65
C PRO A 157 2.39 -9.51 1.91
N ASP A 158 2.11 -9.93 0.69
CA ASP A 158 3.03 -10.68 -0.18
C ASP A 158 4.04 -9.79 -0.89
N GLY A 159 3.77 -8.48 -0.94
CA GLY A 159 4.66 -7.49 -1.55
C GLY A 159 4.66 -7.52 -3.07
N ASP A 160 3.71 -8.22 -3.70
CA ASP A 160 3.56 -8.30 -5.14
C ASP A 160 2.44 -7.37 -5.64
N GLN A 161 2.56 -6.94 -6.89
CA GLN A 161 1.51 -6.16 -7.53
C GLN A 161 0.59 -7.07 -8.34
N ASP A 162 -0.54 -7.43 -7.76
CA ASP A 162 -1.50 -8.34 -8.35
C ASP A 162 -2.53 -7.66 -9.26
N PHE A 163 -2.62 -6.31 -9.21
CA PHE A 163 -3.62 -5.58 -9.96
C PHE A 163 -3.25 -5.45 -11.45
N PRO A 164 -4.06 -6.02 -12.38
CA PRO A 164 -3.68 -6.12 -13.79
C PRO A 164 -3.91 -4.83 -14.61
N TRP A 165 -4.54 -3.79 -14.03
CA TRP A 165 -4.80 -2.47 -14.64
C TRP A 165 -5.72 -2.49 -15.87
N GLY A 166 -6.58 -3.51 -16.00
CA GLY A 166 -7.61 -3.59 -17.06
C GLY A 166 -8.93 -2.91 -16.71
N VAL A 167 -9.80 -2.74 -17.70
CA VAL A 167 -11.17 -2.17 -17.50
C VAL A 167 -11.96 -2.97 -16.49
N GLU A 168 -11.93 -4.28 -16.67
CA GLU A 168 -12.69 -5.21 -15.83
C GLU A 168 -12.20 -5.18 -14.39
N ASP A 169 -10.90 -4.96 -14.20
CA ASP A 169 -10.27 -4.93 -12.89
C ASP A 169 -10.76 -3.74 -12.05
N TYR A 170 -10.88 -2.55 -12.63
CA TYR A 170 -11.48 -1.40 -11.97
C TYR A 170 -12.92 -1.66 -11.55
N ARG A 171 -13.68 -2.38 -12.39
CA ARG A 171 -15.05 -2.79 -12.06
C ARG A 171 -15.07 -3.77 -10.90
N LEU A 172 -14.20 -4.78 -10.94
CA LEU A 172 -14.11 -5.80 -9.90
C LEU A 172 -13.70 -5.20 -8.54
N VAL A 173 -12.74 -4.24 -8.51
CA VAL A 173 -12.41 -3.54 -7.26
C VAL A 173 -13.60 -2.73 -6.76
N SER A 174 -14.31 -2.01 -7.64
CA SER A 174 -15.50 -1.22 -7.24
C SER A 174 -16.63 -2.10 -6.69
N GLU A 175 -16.77 -3.32 -7.21
CA GLU A 175 -17.72 -4.34 -6.73
C GLU A 175 -17.19 -5.15 -5.55
N LYS A 176 -15.98 -4.87 -5.06
CA LYS A 176 -15.26 -5.62 -4.01
C LYS A 176 -15.09 -7.11 -4.37
N LYS A 177 -14.76 -7.37 -5.62
CA LYS A 177 -14.54 -8.71 -6.19
C LYS A 177 -13.18 -8.74 -6.87
N GLY A 178 -12.64 -9.94 -7.02
CA GLY A 178 -11.37 -10.17 -7.72
C GLY A 178 -10.32 -10.84 -6.84
N ASN A 179 -9.53 -11.71 -7.45
CA ASN A 179 -8.51 -12.51 -6.76
C ASN A 179 -7.30 -11.65 -6.33
N PHE A 180 -7.19 -10.44 -6.86
CA PHE A 180 -6.15 -9.47 -6.55
C PHE A 180 -6.49 -8.57 -5.34
N ILE A 181 -7.66 -8.75 -4.70
CA ILE A 181 -8.03 -8.03 -3.48
C ILE A 181 -7.60 -8.85 -2.28
N PHE A 182 -6.77 -8.25 -1.41
CA PHE A 182 -6.34 -8.92 -0.19
C PHE A 182 -7.52 -9.23 0.73
N ASP A 183 -7.68 -10.51 1.05
CA ASP A 183 -8.66 -10.99 2.02
C ASP A 183 -7.94 -11.70 3.17
N PRO A 184 -8.00 -11.13 4.40
CA PRO A 184 -7.33 -11.72 5.56
C PRO A 184 -7.90 -13.10 5.97
N SER A 185 -9.07 -13.49 5.49
CA SER A 185 -9.63 -14.82 5.73
C SER A 185 -8.84 -15.93 5.03
N ASN A 186 -8.13 -15.59 3.94
CA ASN A 186 -7.23 -16.51 3.24
C ASN A 186 -5.85 -16.64 3.90
N GLY A 187 -5.63 -15.94 5.00
CA GLY A 187 -4.36 -15.89 5.73
C GLY A 187 -3.71 -14.51 5.69
N VAL A 188 -2.89 -14.21 6.69
CA VAL A 188 -2.24 -12.89 6.84
C VAL A 188 -1.06 -12.64 5.88
N ILE A 189 -0.71 -13.62 5.05
CA ILE A 189 0.35 -13.55 4.03
C ILE A 189 -0.24 -14.01 2.67
N SER A 190 -1.56 -13.94 2.52
CA SER A 190 -2.20 -14.28 1.24
C SER A 190 -1.95 -13.19 0.21
N SER A 191 -1.99 -13.60 -1.05
CA SER A 191 -1.92 -12.71 -2.21
C SER A 191 -3.05 -11.69 -2.22
N GLY A 192 -2.80 -10.54 -2.82
CA GLY A 192 -3.75 -9.48 -3.09
C GLY A 192 -3.36 -8.13 -2.50
N ASN A 193 -3.78 -7.11 -3.21
CA ASN A 193 -3.54 -5.71 -2.87
C ASN A 193 -4.64 -5.14 -1.97
N ILE A 194 -4.30 -4.09 -1.22
CA ILE A 194 -5.26 -3.29 -0.45
C ILE A 194 -5.55 -2.02 -1.25
N PHE A 195 -6.82 -1.72 -1.45
CA PHE A 195 -7.25 -0.59 -2.26
C PHE A 195 -8.02 0.46 -1.46
N VAL A 196 -7.92 1.71 -1.90
CA VAL A 196 -8.90 2.76 -1.64
C VAL A 196 -9.48 3.21 -2.97
N ILE A 197 -10.78 3.18 -3.07
CA ILE A 197 -11.51 3.62 -4.26
C ILE A 197 -12.55 4.65 -3.83
N ASN A 198 -12.49 5.85 -4.38
CA ASN A 198 -13.41 6.94 -4.02
C ASN A 198 -13.61 7.06 -2.50
N SER A 199 -12.54 7.08 -1.73
CA SER A 199 -12.52 7.13 -0.24
C SER A 199 -13.01 5.87 0.48
N GLN A 200 -13.31 4.77 -0.24
CA GLN A 200 -13.72 3.49 0.37
C GLN A 200 -12.57 2.50 0.38
N ILE A 201 -12.33 1.87 1.52
CA ILE A 201 -11.35 0.77 1.65
C ILE A 201 -11.93 -0.51 1.06
N VAL A 202 -11.11 -1.20 0.28
CA VAL A 202 -11.40 -2.52 -0.29
C VAL A 202 -10.21 -3.44 -0.02
N GLY A 203 -10.44 -4.53 0.71
CA GLY A 203 -9.39 -5.41 1.22
C GLY A 203 -8.84 -4.95 2.58
N GLY A 204 -8.10 -5.84 3.25
CA GLY A 204 -7.39 -5.53 4.50
C GLY A 204 -8.25 -5.32 5.76
N THR A 205 -9.55 -5.51 5.69
CA THR A 205 -10.44 -5.41 6.85
C THR A 205 -10.60 -6.77 7.53
N PHE A 206 -10.33 -6.84 8.84
CA PHE A 206 -10.51 -8.03 9.68
C PHE A 206 -11.92 -8.05 10.31
#